data_66122cfba63c0eda591ad818d5ec88d1
#
_entry.id   66122cfba63c0eda591ad818d5ec88d1
#
_cell.length_a   1.000
_cell.length_b   1.000
_cell.length_c   1.000
_cell.angle_alpha   90.00
_cell.angle_beta   90.00
_cell.angle_gamma   90.00
#
_symmetry.space_group_name_H-M   'P 1'
#
loop_
_entity.id
_entity.type
_entity.pdbx_description
1 polymer ?
#
loop_
_entity_poly.entity_id
_entity_poly.type
_entity_poly.pdbx_seq_one_letter_code
_entity_poly.pdbx_strand_id
1 'polypeptide(L)'
;MKRKLLLSSISYRDFLLNVVKADPEVIPFYQTKTHGEWGVGIDAVSALDVWAFGFPGFQGLNLKQGSAPRMGYTAAGYADGGSYTFHFPDGNASIARLLVRNLIPRSVPGNSAEDVVTARMDYSHLDHPNAPVRIRLSSMVVRARNIGNPVSATEVEITYQRGGALFSVRAGSCVLACYNMMVPYLCPELPDKQKEALHYLVKIPLIYSSVALRNWMSFKALGISRVHAPGAYFSSLSLNQAVPRSNRRAES
;
A
#
# COMPACT_ATOMS: atom_id res chain seq x y z
N MET A 1 -7.42 -2.82 28.48
CA MET A 1 -6.33 -3.67 27.95
C MET A 1 -6.73 -5.14 27.77
N LYS A 2 -7.18 -5.86 28.80
CA LYS A 2 -7.52 -7.31 28.72
C LYS A 2 -8.50 -7.68 27.59
N ARG A 3 -9.56 -6.88 27.35
CA ARG A 3 -10.52 -7.11 26.24
C ARG A 3 -9.86 -7.01 24.86
N LYS A 4 -8.97 -6.02 24.65
CA LYS A 4 -8.26 -5.87 23.38
C LYS A 4 -7.31 -7.04 23.12
N LEU A 5 -6.63 -7.53 24.15
CA LEU A 5 -5.76 -8.72 24.01
C LEU A 5 -6.55 -9.98 23.63
N LEU A 6 -7.75 -10.18 24.19
CA LEU A 6 -8.63 -11.25 23.76
C LEU A 6 -9.01 -11.11 22.29
N LEU A 7 -9.46 -9.92 21.88
CA LEU A 7 -9.85 -9.65 20.49
C LEU A 7 -8.70 -9.82 19.50
N SER A 8 -7.44 -9.62 19.92
CA SER A 8 -6.27 -9.84 19.09
C SER A 8 -5.93 -11.32 18.85
N SER A 9 -6.55 -12.23 19.61
CA SER A 9 -6.28 -13.67 19.55
C SER A 9 -7.41 -14.50 18.94
N ILE A 10 -8.49 -13.87 18.53
CA ILE A 10 -9.62 -14.51 17.87
C ILE A 10 -9.89 -13.84 16.52
N SER A 11 -10.40 -14.62 15.55
CA SER A 11 -10.83 -14.08 14.27
C SER A 11 -12.11 -13.24 14.43
N TYR A 12 -12.37 -12.35 13.47
CA TYR A 12 -13.64 -11.62 13.47
C TYR A 12 -14.83 -12.55 13.26
N ARG A 13 -14.67 -13.62 12.49
CA ARG A 13 -15.68 -14.67 12.35
C ARG A 13 -16.00 -15.30 13.70
N ASP A 14 -14.98 -15.73 14.47
CA ASP A 14 -15.17 -16.34 15.79
C ASP A 14 -15.77 -15.36 16.78
N PHE A 15 -15.41 -14.10 16.68
CA PHE A 15 -16.01 -13.03 17.48
C PHE A 15 -17.51 -12.90 17.19
N LEU A 16 -17.92 -12.85 15.93
CA LEU A 16 -19.34 -12.80 15.55
C LEU A 16 -20.11 -14.01 16.07
N LEU A 17 -19.60 -15.21 15.85
CA LEU A 17 -20.29 -16.44 16.22
C LEU A 17 -20.28 -16.70 17.74
N ASN A 18 -19.14 -16.52 18.40
CA ASN A 18 -18.94 -16.99 19.76
C ASN A 18 -19.14 -15.92 20.83
N VAL A 19 -18.90 -14.64 20.49
CA VAL A 19 -19.03 -13.51 21.43
C VAL A 19 -20.32 -12.74 21.20
N VAL A 20 -20.56 -12.31 19.95
CA VAL A 20 -21.77 -11.58 19.58
C VAL A 20 -23.00 -12.50 19.52
N LYS A 21 -22.80 -13.79 19.24
CA LYS A 21 -23.86 -14.79 19.00
C LYS A 21 -24.73 -14.40 17.80
N ALA A 22 -24.09 -13.86 16.76
CA ALA A 22 -24.76 -13.55 15.50
C ALA A 22 -25.23 -14.84 14.80
N ASP A 23 -26.32 -14.71 14.05
CA ASP A 23 -26.80 -15.81 13.21
C ASP A 23 -25.71 -16.19 12.19
N PRO A 24 -25.40 -17.49 12.01
CA PRO A 24 -24.41 -17.94 11.03
C PRO A 24 -24.69 -17.48 9.58
N GLU A 25 -25.91 -17.19 9.21
CA GLU A 25 -26.28 -16.66 7.90
C GLU A 25 -25.67 -15.28 7.62
N VAL A 26 -25.25 -14.55 8.65
CA VAL A 26 -24.57 -13.26 8.54
C VAL A 26 -23.13 -13.41 8.04
N ILE A 27 -22.49 -14.56 8.28
CA ILE A 27 -21.07 -14.78 7.98
C ILE A 27 -20.74 -14.60 6.49
N PRO A 28 -21.48 -15.21 5.54
CA PRO A 28 -21.20 -15.02 4.11
C PRO A 28 -21.23 -13.56 3.67
N PHE A 29 -22.06 -12.72 4.28
CA PHE A 29 -22.13 -11.29 3.98
C PHE A 29 -20.83 -10.56 4.35
N TYR A 30 -20.17 -10.94 5.45
CA TYR A 30 -18.94 -10.30 5.91
C TYR A 30 -17.67 -10.98 5.40
N GLN A 31 -17.73 -12.22 4.92
CA GLN A 31 -16.56 -13.06 4.62
C GLN A 31 -15.50 -12.35 3.76
N THR A 32 -15.93 -11.60 2.75
CA THR A 32 -15.00 -10.94 1.80
C THR A 32 -14.73 -9.47 2.11
N LYS A 33 -15.31 -8.90 3.17
CA LYS A 33 -15.16 -7.47 3.48
C LYS A 33 -13.74 -7.07 3.86
N THR A 34 -12.93 -8.01 4.33
CA THR A 34 -11.54 -7.79 4.74
C THR A 34 -10.54 -7.98 3.60
N HIS A 35 -10.97 -8.46 2.43
CA HIS A 35 -10.07 -8.77 1.32
C HIS A 35 -9.31 -7.55 0.81
N GLY A 36 -9.93 -6.36 0.79
CA GLY A 36 -9.29 -5.14 0.28
C GLY A 36 -8.08 -4.67 1.11
N GLU A 37 -8.08 -4.96 2.41
CA GLU A 37 -7.04 -4.51 3.34
C GLU A 37 -6.05 -5.62 3.70
N TRP A 38 -6.53 -6.85 3.88
CA TRP A 38 -5.72 -7.97 4.38
C TRP A 38 -5.54 -9.09 3.34
N GLY A 39 -6.28 -9.06 2.23
CA GLY A 39 -6.26 -10.12 1.20
C GLY A 39 -6.80 -11.46 1.66
N VAL A 40 -7.37 -11.54 2.86
CA VAL A 40 -7.96 -12.74 3.46
C VAL A 40 -9.32 -12.41 4.05
N GLY A 41 -10.13 -13.45 4.28
CA GLY A 41 -11.48 -13.32 4.85
C GLY A 41 -11.50 -13.06 6.35
N ILE A 42 -12.68 -12.83 6.88
CA ILE A 42 -12.90 -12.54 8.31
C ILE A 42 -12.53 -13.69 9.24
N ASP A 43 -12.34 -14.87 8.73
CA ASP A 43 -11.85 -16.06 9.43
C ASP A 43 -10.35 -16.02 9.74
N ALA A 44 -9.59 -15.14 9.05
CA ALA A 44 -8.16 -15.00 9.20
C ALA A 44 -7.70 -13.62 9.72
N VAL A 45 -8.63 -12.67 9.87
CA VAL A 45 -8.32 -11.33 10.40
C VAL A 45 -8.74 -11.22 11.86
N SER A 46 -7.88 -10.62 12.71
CA SER A 46 -8.19 -10.46 14.13
C SER A 46 -9.40 -9.57 14.36
N ALA A 47 -10.24 -9.92 15.34
CA ALA A 47 -11.36 -9.08 15.74
C ALA A 47 -10.92 -7.69 16.21
N LEU A 48 -9.71 -7.56 16.75
CA LEU A 48 -9.16 -6.28 17.18
C LEU A 48 -8.86 -5.34 16.01
N ASP A 49 -8.31 -5.87 14.92
CA ASP A 49 -7.99 -5.07 13.74
C ASP A 49 -9.25 -4.56 13.05
N VAL A 50 -10.26 -5.42 12.87
CA VAL A 50 -11.52 -4.99 12.24
C VAL A 50 -12.33 -4.05 13.13
N TRP A 51 -12.19 -4.13 14.45
CA TRP A 51 -12.74 -3.11 15.36
C TRP A 51 -12.21 -1.71 15.03
N ALA A 52 -10.90 -1.58 14.81
CA ALA A 52 -10.28 -0.29 14.46
C ALA A 52 -10.81 0.28 13.13
N PHE A 53 -11.23 -0.58 12.22
CA PHE A 53 -11.85 -0.20 10.95
C PHE A 53 -13.37 0.08 11.06
N GLY A 54 -13.94 0.06 12.27
CA GLY A 54 -15.34 0.39 12.50
C GLY A 54 -16.33 -0.71 12.09
N PHE A 55 -15.91 -1.96 12.00
CA PHE A 55 -16.81 -3.08 11.76
C PHE A 55 -17.81 -3.25 12.92
N PRO A 56 -19.02 -3.78 12.69
CA PRO A 56 -20.05 -3.88 13.71
C PRO A 56 -19.79 -4.97 14.75
N GLY A 57 -20.59 -4.94 15.83
CA GLY A 57 -20.60 -5.95 16.89
C GLY A 57 -19.84 -5.57 18.17
N PHE A 58 -19.11 -4.44 18.19
CA PHE A 58 -18.24 -4.06 19.30
C PHE A 58 -18.85 -3.06 20.27
N GLN A 59 -20.06 -2.53 20.00
CA GLN A 59 -20.67 -1.42 20.73
C GLN A 59 -20.82 -1.70 22.23
N GLY A 60 -21.21 -2.93 22.60
CA GLY A 60 -21.38 -3.34 24.00
C GLY A 60 -20.07 -3.58 24.76
N LEU A 61 -18.91 -3.53 24.11
CA LEU A 61 -17.64 -3.84 24.73
C LEU A 61 -16.97 -2.62 25.39
N ASN A 62 -17.46 -1.40 25.14
CA ASN A 62 -16.90 -0.16 25.66
C ASN A 62 -15.36 -0.09 25.51
N LEU A 63 -14.84 -0.39 24.31
CA LEU A 63 -13.43 -0.37 24.01
C LEU A 63 -12.94 1.08 23.94
N LYS A 64 -11.94 1.39 24.73
CA LYS A 64 -11.29 2.72 24.66
C LYS A 64 -10.57 2.86 23.31
N GLN A 65 -10.68 4.03 22.72
CA GLN A 65 -9.89 4.41 21.55
C GLN A 65 -8.39 4.28 21.87
N GLY A 66 -7.59 4.10 20.83
CA GLY A 66 -6.14 3.91 20.92
C GLY A 66 -5.69 2.52 20.51
N SER A 67 -4.47 2.44 20.03
CA SER A 67 -3.83 1.19 19.62
C SER A 67 -3.58 0.24 20.79
N ALA A 68 -3.28 -1.00 20.47
CA ALA A 68 -2.94 -2.04 21.44
C ALA A 68 -1.90 -3.01 20.84
N PRO A 69 -1.15 -3.76 21.66
CA PRO A 69 -0.24 -4.78 21.17
C PRO A 69 -0.95 -5.79 20.25
N ARG A 70 -0.23 -6.29 19.26
CA ARG A 70 -0.68 -7.26 18.24
C ARG A 70 -1.65 -6.70 17.19
N MET A 71 -1.88 -5.40 17.14
CA MET A 71 -2.57 -4.77 16.01
C MET A 71 -1.65 -4.68 14.80
N GLY A 72 -2.21 -4.87 13.61
CA GLY A 72 -1.55 -4.51 12.37
C GLY A 72 -1.28 -2.99 12.30
N TYR A 73 -0.25 -2.58 11.56
CA TYR A 73 0.17 -1.17 11.49
C TYR A 73 -0.98 -0.22 11.10
N THR A 74 -1.71 -0.55 10.05
CA THR A 74 -2.84 0.26 9.58
C THR A 74 -3.96 0.30 10.59
N ALA A 75 -4.32 -0.83 11.19
CA ALA A 75 -5.36 -0.92 12.23
C ALA A 75 -4.98 -0.10 13.47
N ALA A 76 -3.71 -0.13 13.89
CA ALA A 76 -3.22 0.72 14.99
C ALA A 76 -3.41 2.21 14.67
N GLY A 77 -3.05 2.65 13.46
CA GLY A 77 -3.26 4.02 13.02
C GLY A 77 -4.73 4.44 13.06
N TYR A 78 -5.65 3.61 12.60
CA TYR A 78 -7.09 3.88 12.69
C TYR A 78 -7.58 3.91 14.15
N ALA A 79 -7.09 3.03 15.01
CA ALA A 79 -7.43 3.01 16.43
C ALA A 79 -6.96 4.28 17.17
N ASP A 80 -5.88 4.91 16.72
CA ASP A 80 -5.32 6.15 17.25
C ASP A 80 -5.97 7.43 16.65
N GLY A 81 -7.02 7.29 15.87
CA GLY A 81 -7.79 8.42 15.31
C GLY A 81 -7.80 8.46 13.77
N GLY A 82 -7.00 7.64 13.12
CA GLY A 82 -6.94 7.55 11.68
C GLY A 82 -6.30 8.76 11.00
N SER A 83 -6.57 8.89 9.72
CA SER A 83 -6.11 9.99 8.87
C SER A 83 -7.20 10.37 7.87
N TYR A 84 -6.98 11.46 7.15
CA TYR A 84 -7.87 11.85 6.07
C TYR A 84 -7.89 10.79 4.96
N THR A 85 -9.08 10.47 4.48
CA THR A 85 -9.26 9.57 3.33
C THR A 85 -9.40 10.40 2.07
N PHE A 86 -8.31 10.63 1.38
CA PHE A 86 -8.29 11.28 0.07
C PHE A 86 -7.14 10.71 -0.77
N HIS A 87 -7.16 10.99 -2.07
CA HIS A 87 -6.07 10.65 -2.97
C HIS A 87 -5.90 11.73 -4.04
N PHE A 88 -4.71 11.81 -4.61
CA PHE A 88 -4.45 12.69 -5.74
C PHE A 88 -5.26 12.25 -6.97
N PRO A 89 -5.60 13.18 -7.90
CA PRO A 89 -6.42 12.87 -9.08
C PRO A 89 -5.88 11.69 -9.92
N ASP A 90 -4.56 11.54 -10.02
CA ASP A 90 -3.87 10.44 -10.68
C ASP A 90 -3.26 9.42 -9.68
N GLY A 91 -3.74 9.43 -8.44
CA GLY A 91 -3.26 8.57 -7.36
C GLY A 91 -1.88 8.96 -6.85
N ASN A 92 -1.20 8.03 -6.18
CA ASN A 92 0.12 8.27 -5.59
C ASN A 92 1.22 8.53 -6.63
N ALA A 93 0.94 8.36 -7.92
CA ALA A 93 1.84 8.77 -9.00
C ALA A 93 2.18 10.25 -8.94
N SER A 94 1.26 11.13 -8.50
CA SER A 94 1.54 12.55 -8.26
C SER A 94 2.71 12.76 -7.29
N ILE A 95 2.76 11.99 -6.20
CA ILE A 95 3.84 12.09 -5.20
C ILE A 95 5.18 11.70 -5.83
N ALA A 96 5.21 10.57 -6.55
CA ALA A 96 6.43 10.12 -7.23
C ALA A 96 6.91 11.16 -8.26
N ARG A 97 5.99 11.73 -9.05
CA ARG A 97 6.31 12.75 -10.06
C ARG A 97 6.81 14.05 -9.43
N LEU A 98 6.24 14.48 -8.30
CA LEU A 98 6.71 15.65 -7.53
C LEU A 98 8.12 15.42 -6.97
N LEU A 99 8.41 14.24 -6.43
CA LEU A 99 9.73 13.86 -5.95
C LEU A 99 10.76 13.86 -7.09
N VAL A 100 10.43 13.28 -8.23
CA VAL A 100 11.30 13.28 -9.42
C VAL A 100 11.54 14.70 -9.91
N ARG A 101 10.51 15.55 -9.99
CA ARG A 101 10.65 16.96 -10.37
C ARG A 101 11.58 17.71 -9.42
N ASN A 102 11.46 17.45 -8.11
CA ASN A 102 12.33 18.10 -7.12
C ASN A 102 13.82 17.68 -7.27
N LEU A 103 14.06 16.42 -7.57
CA LEU A 103 15.41 15.87 -7.74
C LEU A 103 16.00 16.18 -9.13
N ILE A 104 15.17 16.18 -10.17
CA ILE A 104 15.55 16.40 -11.57
C ILE A 104 14.57 17.41 -12.20
N PRO A 105 14.70 18.72 -11.91
CA PRO A 105 13.68 19.74 -12.24
C PRO A 105 13.31 19.82 -13.73
N ARG A 106 14.23 19.46 -14.64
CA ARG A 106 13.98 19.51 -16.10
C ARG A 106 13.12 18.34 -16.61
N SER A 107 12.91 17.30 -15.79
CA SER A 107 12.18 16.09 -16.21
C SER A 107 10.66 16.28 -16.21
N VAL A 108 10.12 17.14 -15.34
CA VAL A 108 8.68 17.39 -15.22
C VAL A 108 8.45 18.90 -15.15
N PRO A 109 7.89 19.53 -16.17
CA PRO A 109 7.63 20.95 -16.17
C PRO A 109 6.58 21.36 -15.13
N GLY A 110 6.55 22.65 -14.78
CA GLY A 110 5.63 23.21 -13.80
C GLY A 110 6.23 23.36 -12.40
N ASN A 111 5.44 23.92 -11.48
CA ASN A 111 5.88 24.28 -10.14
C ASN A 111 4.84 24.02 -9.04
N SER A 112 3.67 23.53 -9.38
CA SER A 112 2.58 23.23 -8.44
C SER A 112 2.25 21.73 -8.37
N ALA A 113 1.43 21.34 -7.39
CA ALA A 113 0.91 19.98 -7.29
C ALA A 113 -0.19 19.71 -8.32
N GLU A 114 -0.88 20.75 -8.78
CA GLU A 114 -1.95 20.64 -9.76
C GLU A 114 -1.40 20.40 -11.16
N ASP A 115 -0.34 21.10 -11.56
CA ASP A 115 0.22 20.97 -12.90
C ASP A 115 0.95 19.62 -13.10
N VAL A 116 1.46 19.00 -12.04
CA VAL A 116 2.16 17.72 -12.15
C VAL A 116 1.25 16.59 -12.67
N VAL A 117 -0.07 16.69 -12.48
CA VAL A 117 -1.05 15.69 -12.93
C VAL A 117 -1.06 15.59 -14.45
N THR A 118 -1.00 16.72 -15.13
CA THR A 118 -1.09 16.80 -16.59
C THR A 118 0.23 17.09 -17.29
N ALA A 119 1.29 17.41 -16.52
CA ALA A 119 2.60 17.69 -17.06
C ALA A 119 3.15 16.51 -17.87
N ARG A 120 3.63 16.78 -19.08
CA ARG A 120 4.31 15.78 -19.90
C ARG A 120 5.74 15.63 -19.44
N MET A 121 6.09 14.43 -19.01
CA MET A 121 7.44 14.12 -18.53
C MET A 121 8.45 14.02 -19.69
N ASP A 122 9.61 14.69 -19.55
CA ASP A 122 10.74 14.52 -20.44
C ASP A 122 11.73 13.50 -19.85
N TYR A 123 11.66 12.29 -20.35
CA TYR A 123 12.49 11.18 -19.89
C TYR A 123 13.96 11.31 -20.27
N SER A 124 14.33 12.19 -21.23
CA SER A 124 15.74 12.37 -21.66
C SER A 124 16.60 12.95 -20.53
N HIS A 125 16.01 13.67 -19.60
CA HIS A 125 16.71 14.24 -18.45
C HIS A 125 16.96 13.28 -17.30
N LEU A 126 16.35 12.08 -17.28
CA LEU A 126 16.42 11.19 -16.11
C LEU A 126 17.78 10.55 -15.89
N ASP A 127 18.52 10.20 -16.97
CA ASP A 127 19.80 9.49 -16.86
C ASP A 127 20.94 10.26 -17.56
N HIS A 128 21.01 11.56 -17.34
CA HIS A 128 22.09 12.38 -17.91
C HIS A 128 23.42 12.10 -17.20
N PRO A 129 24.55 11.82 -17.93
CA PRO A 129 25.83 11.40 -17.34
C PRO A 129 26.39 12.32 -16.25
N ASN A 130 26.22 13.62 -16.40
CA ASN A 130 26.77 14.63 -15.50
C ASN A 130 25.75 15.14 -14.46
N ALA A 131 24.56 14.53 -14.37
CA ALA A 131 23.58 14.91 -13.37
C ALA A 131 23.94 14.33 -12.00
N PRO A 132 23.76 15.10 -10.91
CA PRO A 132 24.04 14.63 -9.55
C PRO A 132 23.06 13.52 -9.10
N VAL A 133 21.87 13.51 -9.67
CA VAL A 133 20.85 12.48 -9.45
C VAL A 133 20.45 11.89 -10.79
N ARG A 134 20.39 10.56 -10.86
CA ARG A 134 20.07 9.83 -12.10
C ARG A 134 19.04 8.74 -11.82
N ILE A 135 18.08 8.58 -12.74
CA ILE A 135 17.08 7.50 -12.72
C ILE A 135 17.20 6.72 -14.02
N ARG A 136 17.60 5.46 -13.92
CA ARG A 136 17.71 4.54 -15.07
C ARG A 136 16.47 3.71 -15.20
N LEU A 137 15.63 4.03 -16.16
CA LEU A 137 14.46 3.22 -16.51
C LEU A 137 14.88 1.99 -17.35
N SER A 138 13.98 1.01 -17.43
CA SER A 138 14.20 -0.24 -18.16
C SER A 138 15.52 -0.94 -17.79
N SER A 139 15.88 -0.84 -16.50
CA SER A 139 17.12 -1.36 -15.94
C SER A 139 16.77 -2.28 -14.77
N MET A 140 16.73 -3.57 -15.01
CA MET A 140 16.38 -4.57 -14.00
C MET A 140 17.61 -4.97 -13.20
N VAL A 141 17.63 -4.69 -11.90
CA VAL A 141 18.68 -5.16 -11.01
C VAL A 141 18.57 -6.68 -10.87
N VAL A 142 19.68 -7.38 -11.10
CA VAL A 142 19.76 -8.84 -10.99
C VAL A 142 20.69 -9.30 -9.88
N ARG A 143 21.52 -8.40 -9.33
CA ARG A 143 22.42 -8.72 -8.22
C ARG A 143 22.84 -7.45 -7.48
N ALA A 144 22.90 -7.52 -6.16
CA ALA A 144 23.57 -6.57 -5.30
C ALA A 144 24.47 -7.34 -4.32
N ARG A 145 25.73 -6.92 -4.20
CA ARG A 145 26.71 -7.59 -3.31
C ARG A 145 27.68 -6.57 -2.72
N ASN A 146 28.20 -6.88 -1.55
CA ASN A 146 29.34 -6.15 -0.99
C ASN A 146 30.62 -6.45 -1.78
N ILE A 147 31.50 -5.46 -1.90
CA ILE A 147 32.83 -5.66 -2.46
C ILE A 147 33.79 -6.03 -1.34
N GLY A 148 34.27 -7.26 -1.33
CA GLY A 148 35.09 -7.82 -0.26
C GLY A 148 34.26 -8.47 0.84
N ASN A 149 34.77 -8.43 2.09
CA ASN A 149 34.09 -9.05 3.23
C ASN A 149 32.84 -8.25 3.61
N PRO A 150 31.64 -8.85 3.65
CA PRO A 150 30.36 -8.15 3.93
C PRO A 150 30.33 -7.38 5.24
N VAL A 151 31.10 -7.84 6.27
CA VAL A 151 31.12 -7.21 7.59
C VAL A 151 31.92 -5.89 7.58
N SER A 152 32.90 -5.75 6.70
CA SER A 152 33.81 -4.62 6.62
C SER A 152 33.78 -3.87 5.29
N ALA A 153 32.93 -4.27 4.37
CA ALA A 153 32.82 -3.64 3.06
C ALA A 153 32.37 -2.18 3.17
N THR A 154 33.01 -1.31 2.40
CA THR A 154 32.67 0.11 2.29
C THR A 154 32.03 0.42 0.93
N GLU A 155 31.97 -0.56 0.04
CA GLU A 155 31.38 -0.44 -1.29
C GLU A 155 30.48 -1.62 -1.62
N VAL A 156 29.48 -1.35 -2.44
CA VAL A 156 28.58 -2.35 -3.01
C VAL A 156 28.66 -2.31 -4.54
N GLU A 157 28.50 -3.48 -5.17
CA GLU A 157 28.35 -3.61 -6.61
C GLU A 157 26.92 -4.01 -6.92
N ILE A 158 26.26 -3.25 -7.79
CA ILE A 158 24.93 -3.51 -8.30
C ILE A 158 25.04 -3.90 -9.77
N THR A 159 24.63 -5.13 -10.11
CA THR A 159 24.55 -5.59 -11.50
C THR A 159 23.11 -5.45 -11.98
N TYR A 160 22.92 -4.86 -13.15
CA TYR A 160 21.61 -4.70 -13.76
C TYR A 160 21.64 -5.05 -15.25
N GLN A 161 20.50 -5.49 -15.76
CA GLN A 161 20.28 -5.77 -17.19
C GLN A 161 19.56 -4.58 -17.83
N ARG A 162 20.03 -4.15 -19.00
CA ARG A 162 19.39 -3.13 -19.84
C ARG A 162 19.64 -3.46 -21.32
N GLY A 163 18.58 -3.45 -22.13
CA GLY A 163 18.71 -3.72 -23.57
C GLY A 163 19.38 -5.06 -23.94
N GLY A 164 19.18 -6.10 -23.13
CA GLY A 164 19.78 -7.42 -23.34
C GLY A 164 21.22 -7.58 -22.83
N ALA A 165 21.91 -6.50 -22.42
CA ALA A 165 23.27 -6.52 -21.89
C ALA A 165 23.28 -6.35 -20.36
N LEU A 166 24.34 -6.87 -19.72
CA LEU A 166 24.61 -6.69 -18.30
C LEU A 166 25.59 -5.54 -18.08
N PHE A 167 25.28 -4.73 -17.07
CA PHE A 167 26.10 -3.61 -16.62
C PHE A 167 26.30 -3.71 -15.12
N SER A 168 27.33 -3.07 -14.60
CA SER A 168 27.51 -2.90 -13.15
C SER A 168 27.79 -1.46 -12.79
N VAL A 169 27.43 -1.11 -11.56
CA VAL A 169 27.75 0.16 -10.92
C VAL A 169 28.21 -0.08 -9.49
N ARG A 170 29.20 0.68 -9.04
CA ARG A 170 29.66 0.67 -7.66
C ARG A 170 29.16 1.90 -6.91
N ALA A 171 28.84 1.71 -5.65
CA ALA A 171 28.36 2.77 -4.76
C ALA A 171 28.81 2.50 -3.32
N GLY A 172 28.85 3.53 -2.49
CA GLY A 172 29.12 3.38 -1.06
C GLY A 172 27.98 2.66 -0.31
N SER A 173 26.75 2.75 -0.81
CA SER A 173 25.57 2.11 -0.21
C SER A 173 24.52 1.79 -1.26
N CYS A 174 23.64 0.82 -0.94
CA CYS A 174 22.49 0.47 -1.76
C CYS A 174 21.26 0.30 -0.87
N VAL A 175 20.13 0.88 -1.30
CA VAL A 175 18.81 0.66 -0.69
C VAL A 175 17.98 -0.20 -1.64
N LEU A 176 17.58 -1.38 -1.19
CA LEU A 176 16.73 -2.30 -1.95
C LEU A 176 15.26 -1.94 -1.69
N ALA A 177 14.70 -1.07 -2.51
CA ALA A 177 13.31 -0.62 -2.43
C ALA A 177 12.36 -1.54 -3.26
N CYS A 178 12.54 -2.85 -3.17
CA CYS A 178 11.74 -3.87 -3.83
C CYS A 178 10.95 -4.70 -2.81
N TYR A 179 10.13 -5.64 -3.28
CA TYR A 179 9.48 -6.59 -2.39
C TYR A 179 10.51 -7.41 -1.61
N ASN A 180 10.31 -7.54 -0.30
CA ASN A 180 11.24 -8.23 0.59
C ASN A 180 11.58 -9.64 0.13
N MET A 181 10.61 -10.36 -0.44
CA MET A 181 10.81 -11.71 -0.97
C MET A 181 11.76 -11.77 -2.20
N MET A 182 12.04 -10.62 -2.85
CA MET A 182 13.00 -10.55 -3.96
C MET A 182 14.44 -10.38 -3.46
N VAL A 183 14.64 -9.85 -2.25
CA VAL A 183 15.96 -9.54 -1.70
C VAL A 183 16.88 -10.76 -1.63
N PRO A 184 16.44 -11.96 -1.22
CA PRO A 184 17.28 -13.15 -1.21
C PRO A 184 17.88 -13.55 -2.58
N TYR A 185 17.15 -13.26 -3.66
CA TYR A 185 17.64 -13.51 -5.04
C TYR A 185 18.66 -12.47 -5.48
N LEU A 186 18.52 -11.22 -5.01
CA LEU A 186 19.43 -10.13 -5.35
C LEU A 186 20.72 -10.17 -4.52
N CYS A 187 20.64 -10.62 -3.26
CA CYS A 187 21.72 -10.61 -2.28
C CYS A 187 22.01 -12.03 -1.80
N PRO A 188 22.75 -12.85 -2.57
CA PRO A 188 23.01 -14.24 -2.23
C PRO A 188 23.87 -14.44 -0.96
N GLU A 189 24.59 -13.41 -0.54
CA GLU A 189 25.46 -13.42 0.64
C GLU A 189 24.71 -13.20 1.98
N LEU A 190 23.39 -12.99 1.95
CA LEU A 190 22.60 -12.88 3.18
C LEU A 190 22.62 -14.19 3.97
N PRO A 191 22.64 -14.12 5.32
CA PRO A 191 22.50 -15.30 6.17
C PRO A 191 21.18 -16.05 5.88
N ASP A 192 21.20 -17.39 5.93
CA ASP A 192 20.03 -18.21 5.58
C ASP A 192 18.79 -17.88 6.45
N LYS A 193 19.00 -17.68 7.76
CA LYS A 193 17.92 -17.24 8.67
C LYS A 193 17.24 -15.95 8.20
N GLN A 194 17.99 -15.01 7.63
CA GLN A 194 17.43 -13.76 7.10
C GLN A 194 16.70 -14.00 5.78
N LYS A 195 17.21 -14.87 4.91
CA LYS A 195 16.51 -15.27 3.67
C LYS A 195 15.17 -15.92 3.99
N GLU A 196 15.13 -16.84 4.93
CA GLU A 196 13.89 -17.49 5.40
C GLU A 196 12.87 -16.46 5.92
N ALA A 197 13.31 -15.52 6.76
CA ALA A 197 12.45 -14.46 7.29
C ALA A 197 11.89 -13.54 6.18
N LEU A 198 12.69 -13.23 5.16
CA LEU A 198 12.26 -12.42 4.02
C LEU A 198 11.26 -13.18 3.12
N HIS A 199 11.41 -14.48 2.95
CA HIS A 199 10.46 -15.33 2.22
C HIS A 199 9.13 -15.48 2.95
N TYR A 200 9.12 -15.39 4.29
CA TYR A 200 7.89 -15.44 5.08
C TYR A 200 6.94 -14.26 4.81
N LEU A 201 7.47 -13.10 4.38
CA LEU A 201 6.71 -11.88 4.11
C LEU A 201 6.06 -11.93 2.72
N VAL A 202 5.05 -12.78 2.57
CA VAL A 202 4.31 -12.93 1.30
C VAL A 202 3.44 -11.71 1.04
N LYS A 203 3.54 -11.15 -0.17
CA LYS A 203 2.62 -10.13 -0.68
C LYS A 203 1.39 -10.79 -1.29
N ILE A 204 0.22 -10.43 -0.81
CA ILE A 204 -1.05 -10.94 -1.33
C ILE A 204 -1.42 -10.16 -2.58
N PRO A 205 -1.78 -10.82 -3.71
CA PRO A 205 -2.23 -10.14 -4.90
C PRO A 205 -3.58 -9.45 -4.67
N LEU A 206 -3.69 -8.22 -5.14
CA LEU A 206 -4.93 -7.43 -5.11
C LEU A 206 -5.29 -7.05 -6.53
N ILE A 207 -6.56 -7.27 -6.91
CA ILE A 207 -7.09 -6.79 -8.19
C ILE A 207 -7.86 -5.51 -7.91
N TYR A 208 -7.31 -4.42 -8.43
CA TYR A 208 -7.90 -3.09 -8.35
C TYR A 208 -8.19 -2.60 -9.77
N SER A 209 -9.46 -2.24 -10.04
CA SER A 209 -9.90 -1.77 -11.35
C SER A 209 -10.48 -0.37 -11.25
N SER A 210 -9.97 0.56 -12.05
CA SER A 210 -10.54 1.89 -12.20
C SER A 210 -11.36 1.95 -13.47
N VAL A 211 -12.62 2.35 -13.35
CA VAL A 211 -13.55 2.46 -14.48
C VAL A 211 -13.97 3.90 -14.64
N ALA A 212 -13.67 4.48 -15.81
CA ALA A 212 -14.16 5.81 -16.15
C ALA A 212 -15.66 5.76 -16.48
N LEU A 213 -16.43 6.52 -15.74
CA LEU A 213 -17.88 6.66 -15.99
C LEU A 213 -18.17 7.92 -16.81
N ARG A 214 -19.16 7.87 -17.68
CA ARG A 214 -19.65 9.06 -18.40
C ARG A 214 -20.18 10.11 -17.42
N ASN A 215 -20.86 9.69 -16.37
CA ASN A 215 -21.33 10.51 -15.25
C ASN A 215 -21.65 9.62 -14.05
N TRP A 216 -21.95 10.24 -12.92
CA TRP A 216 -22.27 9.55 -11.66
C TRP A 216 -23.76 9.68 -11.26
N MET A 217 -24.62 10.14 -12.18
CA MET A 217 -26.01 10.49 -11.87
C MET A 217 -26.84 9.32 -11.35
N SER A 218 -26.56 8.09 -11.78
CA SER A 218 -27.23 6.89 -11.25
C SER A 218 -26.94 6.67 -9.77
N PHE A 219 -25.69 6.88 -9.34
CA PHE A 219 -25.31 6.80 -7.93
C PHE A 219 -25.99 7.89 -7.11
N LYS A 220 -26.09 9.12 -7.64
CA LYS A 220 -26.81 10.24 -7.01
C LYS A 220 -28.29 9.91 -6.85
N ALA A 221 -28.93 9.40 -7.90
CA ALA A 221 -30.35 9.03 -7.89
C ALA A 221 -30.66 7.94 -6.85
N LEU A 222 -29.74 6.97 -6.67
CA LEU A 222 -29.87 5.92 -5.68
C LEU A 222 -29.45 6.35 -4.26
N GLY A 223 -28.84 7.52 -4.10
CA GLY A 223 -28.32 7.99 -2.81
C GLY A 223 -27.15 7.17 -2.25
N ILE A 224 -26.38 6.51 -3.12
CA ILE A 224 -25.28 5.63 -2.72
C ILE A 224 -23.94 6.09 -3.31
N SER A 225 -22.85 5.83 -2.61
CA SER A 225 -21.47 6.05 -3.10
C SER A 225 -20.64 4.77 -3.11
N ARG A 226 -21.15 3.71 -2.47
CA ARG A 226 -20.46 2.42 -2.33
C ARG A 226 -21.47 1.27 -2.44
N VAL A 227 -21.04 0.20 -3.07
CA VAL A 227 -21.75 -1.08 -3.15
C VAL A 227 -20.84 -2.17 -2.58
N HIS A 228 -21.38 -3.02 -1.71
CA HIS A 228 -20.73 -4.26 -1.31
C HIS A 228 -21.44 -5.44 -1.99
N ALA A 229 -20.66 -6.33 -2.59
CA ALA A 229 -21.15 -7.47 -3.38
C ALA A 229 -20.59 -8.78 -2.80
N PRO A 230 -21.21 -9.34 -1.75
CA PRO A 230 -20.77 -10.60 -1.15
C PRO A 230 -20.75 -11.73 -2.18
N GLY A 231 -19.66 -12.51 -2.20
CA GLY A 231 -19.51 -13.65 -3.12
C GLY A 231 -19.22 -13.28 -4.60
N ALA A 232 -19.23 -12.00 -4.97
CA ALA A 232 -18.84 -11.59 -6.31
C ALA A 232 -17.30 -11.51 -6.45
N TYR A 233 -16.81 -11.60 -7.69
CA TYR A 233 -15.38 -11.47 -7.99
C TYR A 233 -14.80 -10.14 -7.51
N PHE A 234 -15.48 -9.02 -7.77
CA PHE A 234 -15.20 -7.75 -7.14
C PHE A 234 -16.09 -7.60 -5.91
N SER A 235 -15.52 -7.69 -4.73
CA SER A 235 -16.25 -7.65 -3.46
C SER A 235 -16.85 -6.27 -3.14
N SER A 236 -16.35 -5.21 -3.75
CA SER A 236 -16.84 -3.85 -3.55
C SER A 236 -16.59 -2.95 -4.75
N LEU A 237 -17.46 -1.94 -4.87
CA LEU A 237 -17.32 -0.83 -5.80
C LEU A 237 -17.58 0.47 -5.05
N SER A 238 -16.78 1.49 -5.29
CA SER A 238 -16.99 2.82 -4.69
C SER A 238 -16.71 3.92 -5.70
N LEU A 239 -17.48 5.01 -5.59
CA LEU A 239 -17.14 6.24 -6.30
C LEU A 239 -15.82 6.78 -5.76
N ASN A 240 -14.98 7.24 -6.66
CA ASN A 240 -13.69 7.81 -6.33
C ASN A 240 -13.85 9.20 -5.70
N GLN A 241 -13.11 9.49 -4.62
CA GLN A 241 -13.06 10.80 -4.00
C GLN A 241 -11.72 11.46 -4.31
N ALA A 242 -11.73 12.43 -5.21
CA ALA A 242 -10.54 13.23 -5.49
C ALA A 242 -10.21 14.16 -4.31
N VAL A 243 -8.94 14.53 -4.18
CA VAL A 243 -8.51 15.59 -3.26
C VAL A 243 -9.31 16.87 -3.58
N PRO A 244 -10.01 17.46 -2.61
CA PRO A 244 -10.66 18.74 -2.84
C PRO A 244 -9.56 19.77 -3.16
N ARG A 245 -9.70 20.45 -4.31
CA ARG A 245 -8.81 21.59 -4.63
C ARG A 245 -8.98 22.63 -3.54
N SER A 246 -7.89 22.96 -2.84
CA SER A 246 -7.89 24.06 -1.89
C SER A 246 -8.40 25.32 -2.58
N ASN A 247 -9.42 25.97 -2.02
CA ASN A 247 -9.99 27.26 -2.41
C ASN A 247 -10.96 27.35 -3.59
N ARG A 248 -11.71 26.30 -3.95
CA ARG A 248 -13.04 26.62 -4.48
C ARG A 248 -14.06 26.26 -3.40
N ARG A 249 -14.56 27.27 -2.70
CA ARG A 249 -15.85 27.18 -2.02
C ARG A 249 -16.81 26.59 -3.03
N ALA A 250 -17.54 25.56 -2.65
CA ALA A 250 -18.71 25.12 -3.37
C ALA A 250 -19.64 26.33 -3.42
N GLU A 251 -19.61 27.06 -4.51
CA GLU A 251 -20.70 27.93 -4.88
C GLU A 251 -21.82 27.01 -5.32
N SER A 252 -22.85 27.07 -4.49
CA SER A 252 -24.20 26.49 -4.52
C SER A 252 -24.71 25.93 -5.83
#